data_9fcf4abbb4d25cfc6b1112e1a2ce1089
#
_entry.id   9fcf4abbb4d25cfc6b1112e1a2ce1089
#
_cell.length_a   1.000
_cell.length_b   1.000
_cell.length_c   1.000
_cell.angle_alpha   90.00
_cell.angle_beta   90.00
_cell.angle_gamma   90.00
#
_symmetry.space_group_name_H-M   'P 1'
#
loop_
_entity.id
_entity.type
_entity.pdbx_description
1 polymer ?
#
loop_
_entity_poly.entity_id
_entity_poly.type
_entity_poly.pdbx_seq_one_letter_code
_entity_poly.pdbx_strand_id
1 'polypeptide(L)'
;MKAIITQWLYAAGAAMLALTSCGSGETYPMASAEGLAKIRELVAANVNTSQYKIYTVEWREDNRDRQLENILTYIDVYYLDADNNDYYLSFQLTNGKFTTNGPELNDRRSYSYACTTPLDIAAIDFDYLQKIGERADSLVMSDEEGKHLTLKSAGMFRFRMWPVGLSSVDRWNRSDEYRAESKQMQVQFELNYVDESESPEYQGRFTVTNYYTVAFTANASGEVSIDN
;
A
#
# COMPACT_ATOMS: atom_id res chain seq x y z
N MET A 1 9.78 -44.25 -11.79
CA MET A 1 8.87 -43.40 -12.54
C MET A 1 8.02 -42.60 -11.54
N LYS A 2 8.59 -41.58 -10.93
CA LYS A 2 7.88 -40.58 -10.09
C LYS A 2 8.82 -39.38 -9.92
N ALA A 3 8.88 -38.52 -10.90
CA ALA A 3 9.52 -37.21 -10.79
C ALA A 3 9.33 -36.45 -12.10
N ILE A 4 8.13 -35.92 -12.39
CA ILE A 4 7.88 -34.88 -13.40
C ILE A 4 6.42 -34.45 -13.23
N ILE A 5 6.05 -33.80 -12.12
CA ILE A 5 4.77 -33.06 -11.99
C ILE A 5 4.92 -31.91 -10.95
N THR A 6 6.05 -31.24 -10.90
CA THR A 6 6.20 -30.14 -9.91
C THR A 6 6.80 -28.87 -10.52
N GLN A 7 6.79 -28.70 -11.83
CA GLN A 7 7.44 -27.54 -12.45
C GLN A 7 6.55 -26.65 -13.32
N TRP A 8 5.23 -26.81 -13.31
CA TRP A 8 4.33 -26.04 -14.18
C TRP A 8 3.35 -25.13 -13.45
N LEU A 9 3.42 -25.03 -12.12
CA LEU A 9 2.50 -24.16 -11.33
C LEU A 9 3.08 -22.79 -10.94
N TYR A 10 4.35 -22.50 -11.25
CA TYR A 10 4.99 -21.22 -10.87
C TYR A 10 5.00 -20.15 -11.97
N ALA A 11 4.48 -20.43 -13.16
CA ALA A 11 4.56 -19.49 -14.29
C ALA A 11 3.29 -18.67 -14.54
N ALA A 12 2.18 -18.94 -13.85
CA ALA A 12 0.90 -18.25 -14.09
C ALA A 12 0.68 -17.00 -13.19
N GLY A 13 1.32 -16.92 -12.04
CA GLY A 13 1.12 -15.81 -11.08
C GLY A 13 1.92 -14.54 -11.39
N ALA A 14 3.02 -14.63 -12.14
CA ALA A 14 3.92 -13.49 -12.35
C ALA A 14 3.52 -12.53 -13.49
N ALA A 15 2.49 -12.86 -14.28
CA ALA A 15 2.14 -12.10 -15.49
C ALA A 15 1.09 -11.00 -15.28
N MET A 16 0.46 -10.90 -14.12
CA MET A 16 -0.70 -10.02 -13.93
C MET A 16 -0.42 -8.59 -13.44
N LEU A 17 0.81 -8.26 -13.03
CA LEU A 17 1.12 -6.91 -12.57
C LEU A 17 1.81 -6.01 -13.62
N ALA A 18 2.03 -6.51 -14.83
CA ALA A 18 2.68 -5.76 -15.91
C ALA A 18 1.72 -5.41 -17.06
N LEU A 19 0.55 -4.84 -16.77
CA LEU A 19 -0.26 -4.19 -17.79
C LEU A 19 0.32 -2.80 -18.06
N THR A 20 1.15 -2.69 -19.09
CA THR A 20 1.66 -1.40 -19.58
C THR A 20 0.52 -0.62 -20.23
N SER A 21 0.10 0.47 -19.57
CA SER A 21 -0.79 1.47 -20.13
C SER A 21 -0.07 2.24 -21.25
N CYS A 22 -0.59 2.23 -22.46
CA CYS A 22 -0.17 3.09 -23.57
C CYS A 22 -0.73 4.50 -23.40
N GLY A 23 -0.16 5.32 -22.53
CA GLY A 23 -0.45 6.75 -22.40
C GLY A 23 0.84 7.57 -22.47
N SER A 24 0.81 8.76 -23.06
CA SER A 24 1.96 9.66 -23.26
C SER A 24 2.45 10.33 -21.96
N GLY A 25 2.72 9.56 -20.91
CA GLY A 25 3.27 10.02 -19.63
C GLY A 25 3.90 8.85 -18.89
N GLU A 26 4.82 9.14 -17.95
CA GLU A 26 5.35 8.10 -17.07
C GLU A 26 4.23 7.55 -16.19
N THR A 27 4.04 6.24 -16.23
CA THR A 27 3.08 5.51 -15.39
C THR A 27 3.82 4.48 -14.56
N TYR A 28 3.43 4.36 -13.30
CA TYR A 28 4.06 3.46 -12.35
C TYR A 28 3.00 2.48 -11.84
N PRO A 29 3.12 1.16 -12.11
CA PRO A 29 2.18 0.20 -11.55
C PRO A 29 2.24 0.19 -10.02
N MET A 30 1.10 0.00 -9.35
CA MET A 30 0.92 0.09 -7.90
C MET A 30 1.86 -0.84 -7.11
N ALA A 31 2.01 -2.08 -7.55
CA ALA A 31 2.85 -3.10 -6.91
C ALA A 31 3.97 -3.51 -7.86
N SER A 32 4.84 -2.56 -8.23
CA SER A 32 6.00 -2.81 -9.09
C SER A 32 7.30 -2.29 -8.49
N ALA A 33 8.42 -2.79 -8.96
CA ALA A 33 9.74 -2.31 -8.56
C ALA A 33 9.93 -0.82 -8.94
N GLU A 34 9.43 -0.41 -10.10
CA GLU A 34 9.46 0.97 -10.59
C GLU A 34 8.60 1.89 -9.72
N GLY A 35 7.38 1.44 -9.34
CA GLY A 35 6.50 2.17 -8.44
C GLY A 35 7.15 2.39 -7.07
N LEU A 36 7.73 1.34 -6.48
CA LEU A 36 8.46 1.44 -5.22
C LEU A 36 9.69 2.34 -5.32
N ALA A 37 10.45 2.26 -6.41
CA ALA A 37 11.59 3.13 -6.64
C ALA A 37 11.16 4.59 -6.71
N LYS A 38 10.03 4.88 -7.38
CA LYS A 38 9.47 6.23 -7.46
C LYS A 38 8.99 6.76 -6.12
N ILE A 39 8.33 5.94 -5.31
CA ILE A 39 7.94 6.30 -3.94
C ILE A 39 9.18 6.68 -3.11
N ARG A 40 10.22 5.83 -3.12
CA ARG A 40 11.47 6.08 -2.39
C ARG A 40 12.16 7.36 -2.83
N GLU A 41 12.25 7.61 -4.15
CA GLU A 41 12.81 8.83 -4.74
C GLU A 41 12.09 10.07 -4.20
N LEU A 42 10.75 10.11 -4.31
CA LEU A 42 9.94 11.25 -3.89
C LEU A 42 10.04 11.50 -2.39
N VAL A 43 10.00 10.44 -1.58
CA VAL A 43 10.12 10.57 -0.13
C VAL A 43 11.51 11.05 0.26
N ALA A 44 12.58 10.48 -0.29
CA ALA A 44 13.96 10.88 0.02
C ALA A 44 14.26 12.32 -0.39
N ALA A 45 13.66 12.79 -1.49
CA ALA A 45 13.83 14.16 -1.96
C ALA A 45 13.10 15.21 -1.10
N ASN A 46 12.08 14.83 -0.34
CA ASN A 46 11.19 15.77 0.35
C ASN A 46 11.19 15.62 1.88
N VAL A 47 11.58 14.45 2.43
CA VAL A 47 11.60 14.21 3.88
C VAL A 47 13.02 13.85 4.34
N ASN A 48 13.65 14.74 5.10
CA ASN A 48 14.97 14.48 5.68
C ASN A 48 14.87 13.53 6.88
N THR A 49 15.11 12.23 6.66
CA THR A 49 15.01 11.20 7.69
C THR A 49 16.04 11.31 8.83
N SER A 50 17.05 12.20 8.71
CA SER A 50 17.93 12.53 9.84
C SER A 50 17.28 13.45 10.88
N GLN A 51 16.24 14.16 10.48
CA GLN A 51 15.51 15.13 11.34
C GLN A 51 14.09 14.67 11.66
N TYR A 52 13.48 13.89 10.76
CA TYR A 52 12.10 13.43 10.86
C TYR A 52 12.01 11.92 10.96
N LYS A 53 11.02 11.42 11.68
CA LYS A 53 10.67 10.00 11.73
C LYS A 53 9.40 9.76 10.93
N ILE A 54 9.54 9.17 9.75
CA ILE A 54 8.40 8.68 8.98
C ILE A 54 7.81 7.50 9.74
N TYR A 55 6.50 7.47 9.92
CA TYR A 55 5.80 6.37 10.59
C TYR A 55 4.70 5.74 9.72
N THR A 56 4.25 6.42 8.65
CA THR A 56 3.31 5.86 7.68
C THR A 56 3.68 6.31 6.28
N VAL A 57 3.62 5.38 5.34
CA VAL A 57 3.59 5.65 3.90
C VAL A 57 2.41 4.89 3.33
N GLU A 58 1.57 5.60 2.60
CA GLU A 58 0.43 5.06 1.88
C GLU A 58 0.54 5.43 0.42
N TRP A 59 0.16 4.54 -0.47
CA TRP A 59 -0.02 4.87 -1.88
C TRP A 59 -1.24 4.17 -2.43
N ARG A 60 -1.88 4.81 -3.41
CA ARG A 60 -3.13 4.32 -3.98
C ARG A 60 -3.29 4.71 -5.44
N GLU A 61 -4.13 3.97 -6.13
CA GLU A 61 -4.61 4.35 -7.45
C GLU A 61 -5.69 5.45 -7.35
N ASP A 62 -6.01 6.08 -8.47
CA ASP A 62 -7.12 7.01 -8.55
C ASP A 62 -8.45 6.24 -8.42
N ASN A 63 -9.33 6.74 -7.57
CA ASN A 63 -10.66 6.17 -7.33
C ASN A 63 -11.77 6.83 -8.16
N ARG A 64 -11.43 7.50 -9.24
CA ARG A 64 -12.38 8.22 -10.12
C ARG A 64 -12.18 7.84 -11.58
N ASP A 65 -11.34 8.60 -12.27
CA ASP A 65 -11.21 8.51 -13.72
C ASP A 65 -10.30 7.35 -14.19
N ARG A 66 -9.42 6.88 -13.35
CA ARG A 66 -8.38 5.86 -13.65
C ARG A 66 -8.40 4.66 -12.70
N GLN A 67 -9.55 4.39 -12.13
CA GLN A 67 -9.75 3.23 -11.28
C GLN A 67 -9.61 1.92 -12.08
N LEU A 68 -9.09 0.88 -11.45
CA LEU A 68 -8.80 -0.43 -12.06
C LEU A 68 -7.67 -0.42 -13.10
N GLU A 69 -6.96 0.71 -13.27
CA GLU A 69 -5.79 0.77 -14.15
C GLU A 69 -4.50 0.29 -13.48
N ASN A 70 -4.53 0.03 -12.18
CA ASN A 70 -3.38 -0.39 -11.37
C ASN A 70 -2.19 0.59 -11.42
N ILE A 71 -2.50 1.89 -11.45
CA ILE A 71 -1.49 2.95 -11.58
C ILE A 71 -1.36 3.73 -10.29
N LEU A 72 -0.11 3.89 -9.83
CA LEU A 72 0.25 4.75 -8.71
C LEU A 72 -0.12 6.20 -9.01
N THR A 73 -1.11 6.74 -8.29
CA THR A 73 -1.61 8.10 -8.50
C THR A 73 -1.40 9.00 -7.31
N TYR A 74 -1.53 8.49 -6.09
CA TYR A 74 -1.32 9.23 -4.85
C TYR A 74 -0.29 8.55 -3.97
N ILE A 75 0.53 9.37 -3.29
CA ILE A 75 1.46 8.90 -2.26
C ILE A 75 1.32 9.86 -1.07
N ASP A 76 1.01 9.32 0.09
CA ASP A 76 0.82 10.06 1.33
C ASP A 76 1.86 9.61 2.37
N VAL A 77 2.53 10.58 3.00
CA VAL A 77 3.61 10.34 3.95
C VAL A 77 3.31 11.07 5.25
N TYR A 78 3.35 10.36 6.36
CA TYR A 78 3.19 10.93 7.70
C TYR A 78 4.46 10.80 8.49
N TYR A 79 4.88 11.87 9.15
CA TYR A 79 6.15 11.91 9.88
C TYR A 79 6.15 12.91 11.02
N LEU A 80 7.01 12.66 12.01
CA LEU A 80 7.16 13.46 13.22
C LEU A 80 8.49 14.21 13.22
N ASP A 81 8.48 15.43 13.80
CA ASP A 81 9.70 16.13 14.19
C ASP A 81 10.06 15.91 15.68
N ALA A 82 11.23 16.41 16.09
CA ALA A 82 11.73 16.28 17.45
C ALA A 82 10.87 17.05 18.50
N ASP A 83 10.07 18.03 18.06
CA ASP A 83 9.14 18.78 18.90
C ASP A 83 7.78 18.10 19.02
N ASN A 84 7.64 16.88 18.49
CA ASN A 84 6.42 16.07 18.45
C ASN A 84 5.31 16.66 17.56
N ASN A 85 5.65 17.48 16.58
CA ASN A 85 4.69 17.89 15.58
C ASN A 85 4.54 16.76 14.53
N ASP A 86 3.30 16.52 14.15
CA ASP A 86 2.91 15.56 13.16
C ASP A 86 2.65 16.26 11.83
N TYR A 87 3.30 15.80 10.77
CA TYR A 87 3.21 16.37 9.43
C TYR A 87 2.65 15.34 8.45
N TYR A 88 1.95 15.87 7.48
CA TYR A 88 1.43 15.15 6.33
C TYR A 88 2.00 15.74 5.04
N LEU A 89 2.42 14.88 4.12
CA LEU A 89 2.91 15.25 2.80
C LEU A 89 2.25 14.35 1.77
N SER A 90 1.55 14.97 0.81
CA SER A 90 0.89 14.26 -0.27
C SER A 90 1.51 14.58 -1.63
N PHE A 91 1.65 13.57 -2.47
CA PHE A 91 2.01 13.67 -3.88
C PHE A 91 0.86 13.16 -4.72
N GLN A 92 0.57 13.86 -5.80
CA GLN A 92 -0.44 13.47 -6.78
C GLN A 92 0.17 13.40 -8.18
N LEU A 93 -0.12 12.35 -8.91
CA LEU A 93 0.24 12.21 -10.32
C LEU A 93 -0.66 13.10 -11.19
N THR A 94 -0.08 14.13 -11.77
CA THR A 94 -0.80 15.07 -12.65
C THR A 94 -0.01 15.22 -13.96
N ASN A 95 -0.65 14.92 -15.08
CA ASN A 95 -0.02 14.99 -16.40
C ASN A 95 1.31 14.22 -16.50
N GLY A 96 1.36 13.01 -15.90
CA GLY A 96 2.54 12.14 -15.90
C GLY A 96 3.67 12.56 -14.97
N LYS A 97 3.44 13.53 -14.07
CA LYS A 97 4.42 13.97 -13.07
C LYS A 97 3.80 14.03 -11.69
N PHE A 98 4.56 13.60 -10.67
CA PHE A 98 4.15 13.79 -9.29
C PHE A 98 4.38 15.23 -8.85
N THR A 99 3.35 15.84 -8.28
CA THR A 99 3.34 17.20 -7.71
C THR A 99 2.93 17.15 -6.24
N THR A 100 3.40 18.11 -5.45
CA THR A 100 3.03 18.29 -4.04
C THR A 100 2.86 19.76 -3.72
N ASN A 101 1.98 20.07 -2.76
CA ASN A 101 1.85 21.40 -2.18
C ASN A 101 2.85 21.65 -1.03
N GLY A 102 3.68 20.66 -0.75
CA GLY A 102 4.60 20.66 0.39
C GLY A 102 3.96 20.09 1.66
N PRO A 103 4.74 20.04 2.75
CA PRO A 103 4.28 19.48 4.01
C PRO A 103 3.25 20.37 4.69
N GLU A 104 2.23 19.71 5.26
CA GLU A 104 1.20 20.37 6.08
C GLU A 104 1.31 19.85 7.52
N LEU A 105 1.09 20.72 8.49
CA LEU A 105 1.00 20.34 9.89
C LEU A 105 -0.35 19.62 10.11
N ASN A 106 -0.29 18.31 10.39
CA ASN A 106 -1.47 17.48 10.64
C ASN A 106 -1.97 17.66 12.08
N ASP A 107 -1.06 17.52 13.07
CA ASP A 107 -1.41 17.72 14.47
C ASP A 107 -0.19 18.19 15.28
N ARG A 108 -0.45 18.69 16.47
CA ARG A 108 0.59 19.12 17.42
C ARG A 108 0.56 18.24 18.66
N ARG A 109 1.71 17.63 19.00
CA ARG A 109 1.89 16.91 20.26
C ARG A 109 0.91 15.76 20.50
N SER A 110 0.52 15.06 19.43
CA SER A 110 -0.27 13.82 19.56
C SER A 110 0.61 12.62 19.82
N TYR A 111 1.80 12.60 19.23
CA TYR A 111 2.71 11.46 19.30
C TYR A 111 4.08 11.85 19.85
N SER A 112 4.76 10.87 20.45
CA SER A 112 6.11 11.02 20.98
C SER A 112 7.15 10.65 19.91
N TYR A 113 7.91 11.62 19.44
CA TYR A 113 9.06 11.37 18.57
C TYR A 113 10.06 10.40 19.20
N ALA A 114 10.37 10.57 20.50
CA ALA A 114 11.36 9.74 21.18
C ALA A 114 10.96 8.26 21.22
N CYS A 115 9.67 7.97 21.44
CA CYS A 115 9.16 6.60 21.59
C CYS A 115 8.69 5.97 20.27
N THR A 116 8.49 6.77 19.22
CA THR A 116 8.06 6.26 17.91
C THR A 116 9.22 5.66 17.14
N THR A 117 9.03 4.43 16.65
CA THR A 117 9.97 3.74 15.75
C THR A 117 9.74 4.23 14.32
N PRO A 118 10.78 4.67 13.60
CA PRO A 118 10.61 5.08 12.20
C PRO A 118 10.33 3.87 11.31
N LEU A 119 9.53 4.08 10.28
CA LEU A 119 9.35 3.15 9.17
C LEU A 119 10.56 3.25 8.23
N ASP A 120 11.20 2.13 7.98
CA ASP A 120 12.24 2.04 6.95
C ASP A 120 11.61 1.73 5.59
N ILE A 121 11.42 2.76 4.77
CA ILE A 121 10.84 2.62 3.43
C ILE A 121 11.76 1.81 2.49
N ALA A 122 13.07 1.80 2.74
CA ALA A 122 14.01 1.02 1.94
C ALA A 122 13.85 -0.49 2.16
N ALA A 123 13.33 -0.88 3.33
CA ALA A 123 13.07 -2.29 3.67
C ALA A 123 11.76 -2.84 3.04
N ILE A 124 10.89 -1.98 2.49
CA ILE A 124 9.71 -2.44 1.75
C ILE A 124 10.18 -2.88 0.38
N ASP A 125 10.19 -4.16 0.07
CA ASP A 125 10.65 -4.67 -1.22
C ASP A 125 9.50 -5.19 -2.10
N PHE A 126 9.82 -5.40 -3.36
CA PHE A 126 8.87 -5.87 -4.35
C PHE A 126 8.45 -7.33 -4.09
N ASP A 127 9.37 -8.18 -3.66
CA ASP A 127 9.09 -9.59 -3.38
C ASP A 127 8.09 -9.73 -2.23
N TYR A 128 8.20 -8.83 -1.24
CA TYR A 128 7.21 -8.78 -0.16
C TYR A 128 5.82 -8.38 -0.68
N LEU A 129 5.72 -7.35 -1.53
CA LEU A 129 4.43 -6.94 -2.12
C LEU A 129 3.80 -8.06 -2.96
N GLN A 130 4.60 -8.74 -3.78
CA GLN A 130 4.13 -9.89 -4.56
C GLN A 130 3.60 -10.99 -3.64
N LYS A 131 4.37 -11.36 -2.63
CA LYS A 131 4.01 -12.41 -1.67
C LYS A 131 2.69 -12.15 -0.97
N ILE A 132 2.46 -10.92 -0.48
CA ILE A 132 1.20 -10.59 0.21
C ILE A 132 0.04 -10.52 -0.78
N GLY A 133 0.26 -10.01 -2.00
CA GLY A 133 -0.74 -9.98 -3.06
C GLY A 133 -1.19 -11.37 -3.49
N GLU A 134 -0.25 -12.29 -3.75
CA GLU A 134 -0.55 -13.69 -4.10
C GLU A 134 -1.31 -14.43 -2.99
N ARG A 135 -0.95 -14.19 -1.74
CA ARG A 135 -1.67 -14.78 -0.59
C ARG A 135 -3.07 -14.23 -0.44
N ALA A 136 -3.25 -12.93 -0.61
CA ALA A 136 -4.55 -12.28 -0.55
C ALA A 136 -5.47 -12.80 -1.66
N ASP A 137 -4.97 -12.85 -2.90
CA ASP A 137 -5.70 -13.40 -4.04
C ASP A 137 -6.10 -14.86 -3.80
N SER A 138 -5.20 -15.67 -3.26
CA SER A 138 -5.48 -17.06 -2.89
C SER A 138 -6.59 -17.17 -1.83
N LEU A 139 -6.67 -16.24 -0.87
CA LEU A 139 -7.75 -16.21 0.12
C LEU A 139 -9.09 -15.94 -0.55
N VAL A 140 -9.17 -14.95 -1.44
CA VAL A 140 -10.39 -14.63 -2.18
C VAL A 140 -10.81 -15.81 -3.06
N MET A 141 -9.88 -16.40 -3.84
CA MET A 141 -10.17 -17.52 -4.71
C MET A 141 -10.58 -18.80 -3.96
N SER A 142 -10.26 -18.93 -2.68
CA SER A 142 -10.67 -20.08 -1.85
C SER A 142 -12.08 -19.94 -1.31
N ASP A 143 -12.67 -18.75 -1.35
CA ASP A 143 -14.03 -18.46 -0.92
C ASP A 143 -15.06 -18.76 -2.03
N GLU A 144 -16.23 -19.26 -1.65
CA GLU A 144 -17.30 -19.59 -2.62
C GLU A 144 -17.81 -18.37 -3.39
N GLU A 145 -17.82 -17.20 -2.74
CA GLU A 145 -18.24 -15.92 -3.34
C GLU A 145 -17.12 -15.26 -4.14
N GLY A 146 -15.86 -15.58 -3.83
CA GLY A 146 -14.68 -14.97 -4.49
C GLY A 146 -14.16 -15.73 -5.69
N LYS A 147 -14.39 -17.03 -5.79
CA LYS A 147 -13.77 -17.92 -6.79
C LYS A 147 -14.03 -17.58 -8.26
N HIS A 148 -15.04 -16.77 -8.56
CA HIS A 148 -15.41 -16.33 -9.91
C HIS A 148 -14.93 -14.91 -10.22
N LEU A 149 -14.31 -14.24 -9.24
CA LEU A 149 -13.79 -12.89 -9.41
C LEU A 149 -12.42 -12.92 -10.08
N THR A 150 -12.08 -11.84 -10.78
CA THR A 150 -10.78 -11.64 -11.43
C THR A 150 -10.10 -10.42 -10.84
N LEU A 151 -8.88 -10.57 -10.32
CA LEU A 151 -8.07 -9.46 -9.82
C LEU A 151 -7.75 -8.49 -10.96
N LYS A 152 -8.03 -7.19 -10.76
CA LYS A 152 -7.77 -6.12 -11.74
C LYS A 152 -6.69 -5.15 -11.28
N SER A 153 -6.72 -4.71 -10.03
CA SER A 153 -5.75 -3.74 -9.52
C SER A 153 -5.52 -3.89 -8.02
N ALA A 154 -4.44 -3.29 -7.56
CA ALA A 154 -4.26 -2.96 -6.17
C ALA A 154 -4.80 -1.54 -5.92
N GLY A 155 -5.82 -1.41 -5.09
CA GLY A 155 -6.44 -0.13 -4.79
C GLY A 155 -5.57 0.75 -3.90
N MET A 156 -4.95 0.15 -2.87
CA MET A 156 -4.16 0.86 -1.87
C MET A 156 -3.14 -0.07 -1.22
N PHE A 157 -2.01 0.51 -0.81
CA PHE A 157 -1.07 -0.07 0.16
C PHE A 157 -0.74 0.96 1.22
N ARG A 158 -0.77 0.55 2.49
CA ARG A 158 -0.37 1.36 3.64
C ARG A 158 0.59 0.58 4.51
N PHE A 159 1.78 1.12 4.68
CA PHE A 159 2.81 0.62 5.60
C PHE A 159 2.91 1.55 6.80
N ARG A 160 2.81 1.01 7.99
CA ARG A 160 2.73 1.80 9.21
C ARG A 160 3.52 1.19 10.35
N MET A 161 4.30 2.04 11.02
CA MET A 161 4.77 1.84 12.39
C MET A 161 3.85 2.65 13.28
N TRP A 162 3.18 2.03 14.25
CA TRP A 162 2.27 2.77 15.13
C TRP A 162 3.02 3.83 15.94
N PRO A 163 2.73 5.11 15.76
CA PRO A 163 3.36 6.15 16.54
C PRO A 163 2.84 6.08 17.98
N VAL A 164 3.74 6.23 18.94
CA VAL A 164 3.38 6.17 20.36
C VAL A 164 2.74 7.49 20.78
N GLY A 165 1.47 7.47 21.17
CA GLY A 165 0.78 8.64 21.69
C GLY A 165 1.46 9.20 22.94
N LEU A 166 1.49 10.52 23.09
CA LEU A 166 2.09 11.17 24.27
C LEU A 166 1.47 10.70 25.59
N SER A 167 0.16 10.44 25.60
CA SER A 167 -0.55 9.86 26.76
C SER A 167 -0.12 8.41 27.07
N SER A 168 0.52 7.74 26.16
CA SER A 168 0.96 6.34 26.28
C SER A 168 2.45 6.19 26.60
N VAL A 169 3.21 7.28 26.70
CA VAL A 169 4.66 7.26 26.99
C VAL A 169 4.97 6.55 28.30
N ASP A 170 4.20 6.76 29.34
CA ASP A 170 4.37 6.07 30.61
C ASP A 170 4.15 4.55 30.51
N ARG A 171 3.17 4.11 29.72
CA ARG A 171 2.94 2.69 29.42
C ARG A 171 4.11 2.13 28.63
N TRP A 172 4.56 2.86 27.62
CA TRP A 172 5.70 2.46 26.78
C TRP A 172 6.98 2.27 27.60
N ASN A 173 7.24 3.17 28.57
CA ASN A 173 8.40 3.08 29.46
C ASN A 173 8.35 1.87 30.41
N ARG A 174 7.16 1.43 30.81
CA ARG A 174 6.97 0.39 31.82
C ARG A 174 6.66 -1.00 31.26
N SER A 175 6.22 -1.11 30.00
CA SER A 175 5.79 -2.38 29.40
C SER A 175 6.68 -2.78 28.23
N ASP A 176 7.45 -3.88 28.41
CA ASP A 176 8.25 -4.48 27.34
C ASP A 176 7.37 -4.99 26.18
N GLU A 177 6.20 -5.54 26.52
CA GLU A 177 5.21 -6.03 25.56
C GLU A 177 4.70 -4.88 24.68
N TYR A 178 4.26 -3.78 25.28
CA TYR A 178 3.78 -2.61 24.52
C TYR A 178 4.88 -1.98 23.65
N ARG A 179 6.16 -1.98 24.14
CA ARG A 179 7.29 -1.56 23.33
C ARG A 179 7.53 -2.48 22.14
N ALA A 180 7.42 -3.78 22.34
CA ALA A 180 7.59 -4.77 21.27
C ALA A 180 6.48 -4.64 20.22
N GLU A 181 5.23 -4.49 20.66
CA GLU A 181 4.07 -4.27 19.79
C GLU A 181 4.21 -2.99 18.97
N SER A 182 4.58 -1.86 19.60
CA SER A 182 4.75 -0.56 18.91
C SER A 182 5.87 -0.53 17.86
N LYS A 183 6.75 -1.55 17.86
CA LYS A 183 7.83 -1.72 16.87
C LYS A 183 7.48 -2.66 15.73
N GLN A 184 6.26 -3.20 15.71
CA GLN A 184 5.82 -4.08 14.64
C GLN A 184 5.26 -3.25 13.49
N MET A 185 5.80 -3.49 12.29
CA MET A 185 5.24 -2.93 11.07
C MET A 185 3.89 -3.59 10.78
N GLN A 186 2.91 -2.77 10.52
CA GLN A 186 1.60 -3.18 10.05
C GLN A 186 1.44 -2.79 8.59
N VAL A 187 0.83 -3.66 7.82
CA VAL A 187 0.54 -3.44 6.41
C VAL A 187 -0.95 -3.64 6.21
N GLN A 188 -1.58 -2.65 5.63
CA GLN A 188 -2.96 -2.71 5.14
C GLN A 188 -2.94 -2.52 3.63
N PHE A 189 -3.75 -3.25 2.91
CA PHE A 189 -3.84 -3.09 1.47
C PHE A 189 -5.20 -3.52 0.94
N GLU A 190 -5.55 -3.03 -0.23
CA GLU A 190 -6.82 -3.30 -0.89
C GLU A 190 -6.55 -3.85 -2.29
N LEU A 191 -7.30 -4.88 -2.66
CA LEU A 191 -7.32 -5.44 -4.00
C LEU A 191 -8.70 -5.29 -4.60
N ASN A 192 -8.76 -4.88 -5.86
CA ASN A 192 -9.99 -4.67 -6.61
C ASN A 192 -10.22 -5.82 -7.59
N TYR A 193 -11.39 -6.40 -7.52
CA TYR A 193 -11.83 -7.53 -8.33
C TYR A 193 -13.03 -7.17 -9.18
N VAL A 194 -13.18 -7.82 -10.30
CA VAL A 194 -14.38 -7.76 -11.14
C VAL A 194 -14.94 -9.14 -11.37
N ASP A 195 -16.26 -9.24 -11.53
CA ASP A 195 -16.91 -10.40 -12.08
C ASP A 195 -17.04 -10.22 -13.59
N GLU A 196 -16.28 -10.98 -14.37
CA GLU A 196 -16.29 -10.87 -15.85
C GLU A 196 -17.61 -11.38 -16.47
N SER A 197 -18.45 -12.07 -15.69
CA SER A 197 -19.79 -12.48 -16.11
C SER A 197 -20.81 -11.34 -16.04
N GLU A 198 -20.54 -10.31 -15.23
CA GLU A 198 -21.38 -9.12 -15.15
C GLU A 198 -21.20 -8.23 -16.38
N SER A 199 -22.33 -7.85 -16.99
CA SER A 199 -22.28 -6.89 -18.08
C SER A 199 -22.04 -5.48 -17.55
N PRO A 200 -21.17 -4.69 -18.19
CA PRO A 200 -20.98 -3.29 -17.81
C PRO A 200 -22.30 -2.52 -17.85
N GLU A 201 -22.54 -1.67 -16.89
CA GLU A 201 -23.68 -0.77 -16.88
C GLU A 201 -23.39 0.47 -17.76
N TYR A 202 -24.43 0.94 -18.46
CA TYR A 202 -24.34 2.17 -19.24
C TYR A 202 -25.07 3.30 -18.51
N GLN A 203 -24.31 4.30 -18.08
CA GLN A 203 -24.85 5.53 -17.49
C GLN A 203 -24.69 6.69 -18.49
N GLY A 204 -25.68 6.85 -19.36
CA GLY A 204 -25.62 7.83 -20.43
C GLY A 204 -24.60 7.48 -21.50
N ARG A 205 -23.47 8.21 -21.55
CA ARG A 205 -22.35 7.96 -22.49
C ARG A 205 -21.18 7.21 -21.85
N PHE A 206 -21.28 6.90 -20.57
CA PHE A 206 -20.21 6.27 -19.80
C PHE A 206 -20.54 4.79 -19.58
N THR A 207 -19.50 3.97 -19.70
CA THR A 207 -19.54 2.57 -19.29
C THR A 207 -19.03 2.49 -17.84
N VAL A 208 -19.81 1.89 -16.95
CA VAL A 208 -19.46 1.67 -15.56
C VAL A 208 -19.21 0.19 -15.36
N THR A 209 -18.02 -0.16 -14.90
CA THR A 209 -17.68 -1.53 -14.52
C THR A 209 -17.87 -1.67 -13.02
N ASN A 210 -18.72 -2.61 -12.60
CA ASN A 210 -18.84 -2.97 -11.20
C ASN A 210 -17.55 -3.67 -10.74
N TYR A 211 -17.09 -3.33 -9.55
CA TYR A 211 -15.93 -3.98 -8.95
C TYR A 211 -16.13 -4.15 -7.45
N TYR A 212 -15.37 -5.09 -6.89
CA TYR A 212 -15.41 -5.46 -5.49
C TYR A 212 -14.05 -5.17 -4.88
N THR A 213 -14.01 -4.38 -3.83
CA THR A 213 -12.77 -4.11 -3.08
C THR A 213 -12.73 -5.02 -1.86
N VAL A 214 -11.65 -5.76 -1.71
CA VAL A 214 -11.37 -6.56 -0.52
C VAL A 214 -10.18 -5.96 0.20
N ALA A 215 -10.36 -5.65 1.49
CA ALA A 215 -9.32 -5.11 2.35
C ALA A 215 -8.61 -6.23 3.11
N PHE A 216 -7.29 -6.08 3.24
CA PHE A 216 -6.43 -7.05 3.90
C PHE A 216 -5.48 -6.39 4.88
N THR A 217 -5.08 -7.16 5.87
CA THR A 217 -3.93 -6.86 6.73
C THR A 217 -2.83 -7.89 6.52
N ALA A 218 -1.58 -7.45 6.62
CA ALA A 218 -0.43 -8.35 6.61
C ALA A 218 0.57 -7.96 7.72
N ASN A 219 1.29 -8.95 8.22
CA ASN A 219 2.41 -8.74 9.15
C ASN A 219 3.76 -8.75 8.42
N ALA A 220 4.85 -8.43 9.13
CA ALA A 220 6.19 -8.39 8.56
C ALA A 220 6.67 -9.74 7.97
N SER A 221 6.10 -10.87 8.38
CA SER A 221 6.38 -12.20 7.79
C SER A 221 5.58 -12.47 6.51
N GLY A 222 4.65 -11.56 6.16
CA GLY A 222 3.77 -11.67 5.01
C GLY A 222 2.62 -12.67 5.24
N GLU A 223 2.21 -12.92 6.47
CA GLU A 223 0.93 -13.58 6.76
C GLU A 223 -0.19 -12.59 6.51
N VAL A 224 -1.21 -13.01 5.76
CA VAL A 224 -2.31 -12.18 5.29
C VAL A 224 -3.62 -12.64 5.91
N SER A 225 -4.47 -11.69 6.28
CA SER A 225 -5.85 -11.91 6.68
C SER A 225 -6.78 -10.90 6.03
N ILE A 226 -8.02 -11.28 5.79
CA ILE A 226 -9.08 -10.37 5.32
C ILE A 226 -9.44 -9.47 6.51
N ASP A 227 -9.54 -8.18 6.24
CA ASP A 227 -9.98 -7.17 7.22
C ASP A 227 -11.52 -7.16 7.24
N ASN A 228 -12.12 -7.45 8.40
CA ASN A 228 -13.58 -7.60 8.57
C ASN A 228 -14.20 -6.31 9.12
#